data_2c4a00757d9e568f671ba9559a01709b
#
_entry.id   2c4a00757d9e568f671ba9559a01709b
#
_cell.length_a   1.000
_cell.length_b   1.000
_cell.length_c   1.000
_cell.angle_alpha   90.00
_cell.angle_beta   90.00
_cell.angle_gamma   90.00
#
_symmetry.space_group_name_H-M   'P 1'
#
loop_
_entity.id
_entity.type
_entity.pdbx_description
1 polymer ?
#
loop_
_entity_poly.entity_id
_entity_poly.type
_entity_poly.pdbx_seq_one_letter_code
_entity_poly.pdbx_strand_id
1 'polypeptide(L)'
;MKTRWLAIVGRKGGSGKTALALGLAAHYARAGSRVLLVDLDPQGSGTLALGADAGGEALAALLAGTGETVPYVTISEAPPVALVPGGPALEAVTAPRPLRDVLGGVPADVVLVDCPPGHADLDRLALQAADVVLAACEAHRLGIAGAARVLDETKGLRPRPRCALVLSRVDDRRGLDRAAPDLLAGAFALPVLTIHQDAALALALNAGGLPPASGRAAADLEAVAAWIDRTEGKGTP
;
A
#
# COMPACT_ATOMS: atom_id res chain seq x y z
N MET A 1 -11.13 1.74 -18.60
CA MET A 1 -11.06 0.72 -17.54
C MET A 1 -11.44 1.39 -16.22
N LYS A 2 -12.01 0.66 -15.24
CA LYS A 2 -12.31 1.20 -13.92
C LYS A 2 -11.00 1.33 -13.12
N THR A 3 -10.77 2.47 -12.48
CA THR A 3 -9.62 2.67 -11.59
C THR A 3 -9.64 1.66 -10.44
N ARG A 4 -8.53 0.97 -10.20
CA ARG A 4 -8.36 0.00 -9.11
C ARG A 4 -7.71 0.66 -7.91
N TRP A 5 -8.31 0.49 -6.74
CA TRP A 5 -7.84 1.04 -5.47
C TRP A 5 -7.25 -0.05 -4.57
N LEU A 6 -6.00 0.12 -4.20
CA LEU A 6 -5.24 -0.82 -3.37
C LEU A 6 -4.86 -0.13 -2.05
N ALA A 7 -5.31 -0.67 -0.91
CA ALA A 7 -4.86 -0.21 0.40
C ALA A 7 -3.76 -1.14 0.95
N ILE A 8 -2.62 -0.57 1.30
CA ILE A 8 -1.52 -1.27 1.95
C ILE A 8 -1.54 -0.91 3.43
N VAL A 9 -1.98 -1.83 4.27
CA VAL A 9 -2.26 -1.59 5.69
C VAL A 9 -1.43 -2.50 6.58
N GLY A 10 -1.06 -2.02 7.77
CA GLY A 10 -0.34 -2.83 8.75
C GLY A 10 -0.15 -2.09 10.06
N ARG A 11 -0.42 -2.76 11.18
CA ARG A 11 -0.50 -2.14 12.51
C ARG A 11 0.85 -1.80 13.14
N LYS A 12 1.97 -2.27 12.57
CA LYS A 12 3.30 -2.05 13.12
C LYS A 12 4.15 -1.19 12.19
N GLY A 13 4.90 -0.25 12.77
CA GLY A 13 5.96 0.46 12.06
C GLY A 13 7.03 -0.52 11.58
N GLY A 14 7.58 -0.29 10.38
CA GLY A 14 8.60 -1.17 9.79
C GLY A 14 8.08 -2.48 9.18
N SER A 15 6.77 -2.70 9.10
CA SER A 15 6.17 -3.90 8.48
C SER A 15 6.26 -3.94 6.94
N GLY A 16 7.01 -3.05 6.31
CA GLY A 16 7.24 -3.05 4.87
C GLY A 16 6.12 -2.46 4.01
N LYS A 17 5.13 -1.78 4.57
CA LYS A 17 4.01 -1.14 3.83
C LYS A 17 4.49 -0.21 2.73
N THR A 18 5.28 0.79 3.09
CA THR A 18 5.83 1.77 2.15
C THR A 18 6.67 1.11 1.06
N ALA A 19 7.52 0.14 1.42
CA ALA A 19 8.31 -0.61 0.45
C ALA A 19 7.43 -1.39 -0.54
N LEU A 20 6.34 -2.00 -0.05
CA LEU A 20 5.36 -2.70 -0.87
C LEU A 20 4.61 -1.73 -1.77
N ALA A 21 4.17 -0.57 -1.24
CA ALA A 21 3.47 0.47 -2.00
C ALA A 21 4.33 1.01 -3.15
N LEU A 22 5.57 1.40 -2.85
CA LEU A 22 6.53 1.91 -3.83
C LEU A 22 6.93 0.84 -4.85
N GLY A 23 7.11 -0.40 -4.40
CA GLY A 23 7.40 -1.53 -5.28
C GLY A 23 6.29 -1.82 -6.28
N LEU A 24 5.05 -1.85 -5.83
CA LEU A 24 3.88 -2.02 -6.70
C LEU A 24 3.68 -0.81 -7.62
N ALA A 25 3.91 0.41 -7.12
CA ALA A 25 3.85 1.61 -7.96
C ALA A 25 4.84 1.53 -9.12
N ALA A 26 6.08 1.15 -8.82
CA ALA A 26 7.12 0.94 -9.83
C ALA A 26 6.76 -0.17 -10.82
N HIS A 27 6.21 -1.29 -10.34
CA HIS A 27 5.79 -2.42 -11.18
C HIS A 27 4.70 -2.00 -12.17
N TYR A 28 3.59 -1.43 -11.68
CA TYR A 28 2.47 -1.03 -12.52
C TYR A 28 2.84 0.09 -13.51
N ALA A 29 3.63 1.07 -13.07
CA ALA A 29 4.09 2.13 -13.95
C ALA A 29 4.96 1.57 -15.09
N ARG A 30 5.90 0.65 -14.82
CA ARG A 30 6.71 -0.03 -15.85
C ARG A 30 5.86 -0.88 -16.80
N ALA A 31 4.73 -1.40 -16.35
CA ALA A 31 3.74 -2.08 -17.19
C ALA A 31 2.88 -1.12 -18.02
N GLY A 32 3.13 0.20 -17.95
CA GLY A 32 2.43 1.23 -18.71
C GLY A 32 1.13 1.75 -18.09
N SER A 33 0.83 1.37 -16.83
CA SER A 33 -0.33 1.89 -16.11
C SER A 33 -0.07 3.30 -15.56
N ARG A 34 -1.10 4.14 -15.56
CA ARG A 34 -1.08 5.41 -14.82
C ARG A 34 -1.26 5.12 -13.34
N VAL A 35 -0.26 5.44 -12.54
CA VAL A 35 -0.23 5.14 -11.13
C VAL A 35 -0.39 6.42 -10.30
N LEU A 36 -1.32 6.41 -9.35
CA LEU A 36 -1.42 7.40 -8.29
C LEU A 36 -1.02 6.72 -6.98
N LEU A 37 0.07 7.15 -6.39
CA LEU A 37 0.49 6.78 -5.05
C LEU A 37 -0.01 7.85 -4.06
N VAL A 38 -0.71 7.43 -3.02
CA VAL A 38 -1.21 8.30 -1.96
C VAL A 38 -0.52 7.92 -0.67
N ASP A 39 0.28 8.82 -0.13
CA ASP A 39 0.91 8.61 1.18
C ASP A 39 -0.02 9.17 2.28
N LEU A 40 -0.70 8.27 2.99
CA LEU A 40 -1.57 8.64 4.12
C LEU A 40 -0.84 8.61 5.47
N ASP A 41 0.46 8.29 5.48
CA ASP A 41 1.23 8.24 6.73
C ASP A 41 1.62 9.66 7.17
N PRO A 42 1.26 10.10 8.39
CA PRO A 42 1.77 11.34 8.97
C PRO A 42 3.30 11.40 9.06
N GLN A 43 3.99 10.25 9.04
CA GLN A 43 5.44 10.22 8.95
C GLN A 43 5.98 10.58 7.55
N GLY A 44 5.15 10.55 6.51
CA GLY A 44 5.53 10.90 5.15
C GLY A 44 6.63 10.02 4.55
N SER A 45 6.73 8.77 5.00
CA SER A 45 7.85 7.89 4.62
C SER A 45 7.89 7.60 3.12
N GLY A 46 6.74 7.41 2.48
CA GLY A 46 6.62 7.22 1.02
C GLY A 46 7.00 8.48 0.25
N THR A 47 6.59 9.63 0.78
CA THR A 47 6.86 10.96 0.22
C THR A 47 8.36 11.26 0.26
N LEU A 48 9.00 11.08 1.42
CA LEU A 48 10.44 11.30 1.60
C LEU A 48 11.28 10.33 0.74
N ALA A 49 10.85 9.06 0.64
CA ALA A 49 11.53 8.06 -0.18
C ALA A 49 11.49 8.38 -1.68
N LEU A 50 10.62 9.27 -2.12
CA LEU A 50 10.56 9.77 -3.51
C LEU A 50 11.12 11.19 -3.66
N GLY A 51 11.75 11.74 -2.61
CA GLY A 51 12.39 13.05 -2.63
C GLY A 51 11.41 14.24 -2.68
N ALA A 52 10.14 14.01 -2.33
CA ALA A 52 9.12 15.05 -2.27
C ALA A 52 9.01 15.68 -0.87
N ASP A 53 8.40 16.86 -0.80
CA ASP A 53 8.10 17.53 0.47
C ASP A 53 6.99 16.81 1.22
N ALA A 54 7.27 16.40 2.45
CA ALA A 54 6.40 15.61 3.31
C ALA A 54 5.67 16.43 4.37
N GLY A 55 5.17 17.62 4.04
CA GLY A 55 4.34 18.44 4.94
C GLY A 55 2.92 17.88 5.09
N GLY A 56 2.32 17.43 3.99
CA GLY A 56 0.99 16.82 3.94
C GLY A 56 -0.17 17.80 4.01
N GLU A 57 0.07 19.14 4.06
CA GLU A 57 -0.95 20.17 4.27
C GLU A 57 -2.03 20.16 3.19
N ALA A 58 -1.62 19.98 1.93
CA ALA A 58 -2.56 20.01 0.83
C ALA A 58 -3.49 18.79 0.82
N LEU A 59 -2.99 17.60 1.14
CA LEU A 59 -3.84 16.42 1.31
C LEU A 59 -4.74 16.54 2.55
N ALA A 60 -4.21 17.06 3.66
CA ALA A 60 -5.00 17.33 4.86
C ALA A 60 -6.15 18.30 4.59
N ALA A 61 -5.90 19.40 3.86
CA ALA A 61 -6.91 20.37 3.46
C ALA A 61 -8.00 19.74 2.58
N LEU A 62 -7.63 18.90 1.61
CA LEU A 62 -8.60 18.15 0.79
C LEU A 62 -9.48 17.24 1.63
N LEU A 63 -8.89 16.46 2.53
CA LEU A 63 -9.61 15.56 3.40
C LEU A 63 -10.55 16.29 4.37
N ALA A 64 -10.13 17.47 4.85
CA ALA A 64 -10.96 18.35 5.68
C ALA A 64 -12.06 19.08 4.89
N GLY A 65 -12.03 19.04 3.55
CA GLY A 65 -13.00 19.74 2.69
C GLY A 65 -12.72 21.24 2.50
N THR A 66 -11.54 21.70 2.82
CA THR A 66 -11.09 23.10 2.66
C THR A 66 -10.16 23.27 1.45
N GLY A 67 -9.66 22.16 0.86
CA GLY A 67 -8.85 22.18 -0.36
C GLY A 67 -9.70 22.00 -1.62
N GLU A 68 -9.26 22.63 -2.72
CA GLU A 68 -9.98 22.62 -4.00
C GLU A 68 -9.35 21.69 -5.05
N THR A 69 -8.03 21.51 -5.01
CA THR A 69 -7.30 20.76 -6.03
C THR A 69 -6.49 19.62 -5.42
N VAL A 70 -6.39 18.50 -6.14
CA VAL A 70 -5.56 17.37 -5.71
C VAL A 70 -4.08 17.73 -5.84
N PRO A 71 -3.33 17.75 -4.73
CA PRO A 71 -1.92 18.08 -4.75
C PRO A 71 -1.13 16.84 -5.17
N TYR A 72 -0.77 16.69 -6.42
CA TYR A 72 0.13 15.61 -6.78
C TYR A 72 1.39 16.13 -7.46
N VAL A 73 2.50 15.45 -7.23
CA VAL A 73 3.78 15.62 -7.92
C VAL A 73 4.03 14.44 -8.81
N THR A 74 4.48 14.68 -10.03
CA THR A 74 4.93 13.62 -10.92
C THR A 74 6.40 13.35 -10.63
N ILE A 75 6.72 12.12 -10.29
CA ILE A 75 8.09 11.67 -10.12
C ILE A 75 8.71 11.55 -11.50
N SER A 76 9.78 12.30 -11.75
CA SER A 76 10.39 12.49 -13.08
C SER A 76 11.11 11.27 -13.63
N GLU A 77 11.17 10.17 -12.92
CA GLU A 77 11.75 8.93 -13.41
C GLU A 77 10.79 8.24 -14.39
N ALA A 78 11.32 7.73 -15.48
CA ALA A 78 10.54 6.95 -16.43
C ALA A 78 10.50 5.49 -15.98
N PRO A 79 9.31 4.93 -15.76
CA PRO A 79 7.97 5.49 -15.97
C PRO A 79 7.49 6.42 -14.84
N PRO A 80 6.70 7.44 -15.14
CA PRO A 80 6.25 8.40 -14.14
C PRO A 80 5.20 7.80 -13.20
N VAL A 81 5.33 8.15 -11.91
CA VAL A 81 4.34 7.88 -10.85
C VAL A 81 3.84 9.23 -10.34
N ALA A 82 2.54 9.43 -10.28
CA ALA A 82 1.95 10.57 -9.60
C ALA A 82 1.87 10.27 -8.09
N LEU A 83 2.39 11.18 -7.28
CA LEU A 83 2.40 11.07 -5.81
C LEU A 83 1.50 12.16 -5.21
N VAL A 84 0.60 11.78 -4.32
CA VAL A 84 -0.06 12.69 -3.38
C VAL A 84 0.73 12.64 -2.07
N PRO A 85 1.47 13.73 -1.73
CA PRO A 85 2.35 13.72 -0.58
C PRO A 85 1.60 13.64 0.75
N GLY A 86 2.11 12.80 1.66
CA GLY A 86 1.71 12.71 3.06
C GLY A 86 2.61 13.53 3.98
N GLY A 87 2.30 13.50 5.27
CA GLY A 87 3.10 14.19 6.27
C GLY A 87 2.34 14.58 7.53
N PRO A 88 2.98 15.28 8.49
CA PRO A 88 2.45 15.52 9.84
C PRO A 88 1.13 16.29 9.89
N ALA A 89 0.79 17.08 8.88
CA ALA A 89 -0.50 17.78 8.81
C ALA A 89 -1.70 16.81 8.82
N LEU A 90 -1.52 15.55 8.43
CA LEU A 90 -2.57 14.53 8.44
C LEU A 90 -3.01 14.15 9.86
N GLU A 91 -2.20 14.35 10.89
CA GLU A 91 -2.57 14.08 12.28
C GLU A 91 -3.73 14.95 12.78
N ALA A 92 -3.87 16.14 12.20
CA ALA A 92 -4.92 17.09 12.58
C ALA A 92 -6.27 16.83 11.87
N VAL A 93 -6.32 15.90 10.91
CA VAL A 93 -7.53 15.64 10.13
C VAL A 93 -8.53 14.85 10.95
N THR A 94 -9.68 15.49 11.24
CA THR A 94 -10.82 14.87 11.92
C THR A 94 -11.99 14.76 10.95
N ALA A 95 -12.75 13.65 11.01
CA ALA A 95 -13.88 13.37 10.14
C ALA A 95 -13.56 13.56 8.63
N PRO A 96 -12.55 12.87 8.09
CA PRO A 96 -12.09 13.07 6.73
C PRO A 96 -13.15 12.71 5.70
N ARG A 97 -13.17 13.44 4.57
CA ARG A 97 -13.96 13.10 3.40
C ARG A 97 -13.45 11.78 2.78
N PRO A 98 -14.35 10.97 2.17
CA PRO A 98 -13.95 9.71 1.53
C PRO A 98 -12.87 9.94 0.45
N LEU A 99 -11.84 9.08 0.42
CA LEU A 99 -10.73 9.20 -0.55
C LEU A 99 -11.21 9.18 -2.00
N ARG A 100 -12.22 8.36 -2.32
CA ARG A 100 -12.76 8.30 -3.69
C ARG A 100 -13.43 9.60 -4.11
N ASP A 101 -14.00 10.34 -3.18
CA ASP A 101 -14.66 11.63 -3.48
C ASP A 101 -13.62 12.73 -3.75
N VAL A 102 -12.52 12.71 -3.01
CA VAL A 102 -11.50 13.76 -3.12
C VAL A 102 -10.43 13.46 -4.18
N LEU A 103 -10.15 12.20 -4.47
CA LEU A 103 -9.09 11.79 -5.41
C LEU A 103 -9.62 11.10 -6.68
N GLY A 104 -10.90 10.72 -6.73
CA GLY A 104 -11.48 9.94 -7.85
C GLY A 104 -11.49 10.66 -9.20
N GLY A 105 -11.28 11.97 -9.22
CA GLY A 105 -11.13 12.77 -10.44
C GLY A 105 -9.74 12.71 -11.06
N VAL A 106 -8.73 12.16 -10.37
CA VAL A 106 -7.36 12.03 -10.89
C VAL A 106 -7.33 10.87 -11.89
N PRO A 107 -6.86 11.10 -13.13
CA PRO A 107 -6.77 10.03 -14.13
C PRO A 107 -5.71 8.99 -13.75
N ALA A 108 -6.14 7.88 -13.17
CA ALA A 108 -5.27 6.76 -12.79
C ALA A 108 -5.91 5.41 -13.14
N ASP A 109 -5.10 4.44 -13.51
CA ASP A 109 -5.52 3.05 -13.71
C ASP A 109 -5.41 2.28 -12.39
N VAL A 110 -4.41 2.64 -11.57
CA VAL A 110 -4.17 2.08 -10.25
C VAL A 110 -3.92 3.20 -9.24
N VAL A 111 -4.63 3.15 -8.12
CA VAL A 111 -4.39 4.00 -6.94
C VAL A 111 -3.85 3.12 -5.82
N LEU A 112 -2.68 3.44 -5.32
CA LEU A 112 -2.02 2.77 -4.20
C LEU A 112 -2.08 3.70 -2.99
N VAL A 113 -2.62 3.22 -1.88
CA VAL A 113 -2.71 3.98 -0.63
C VAL A 113 -1.77 3.35 0.39
N ASP A 114 -0.67 4.05 0.71
CA ASP A 114 0.25 3.68 1.79
C ASP A 114 -0.30 4.21 3.11
N CYS A 115 -0.63 3.31 4.03
CA CYS A 115 -1.33 3.64 5.26
C CYS A 115 -0.36 3.79 6.45
N PRO A 116 -0.69 4.64 7.44
CA PRO A 116 0.09 4.76 8.67
C PRO A 116 0.08 3.46 9.49
N PRO A 117 1.01 3.28 10.44
CA PRO A 117 0.96 2.16 11.37
C PRO A 117 -0.09 2.39 12.46
N GLY A 118 -1.29 1.82 12.31
CA GLY A 118 -2.29 1.77 13.37
C GLY A 118 -3.05 3.06 13.66
N HIS A 119 -3.18 3.95 12.69
CA HIS A 119 -4.00 5.15 12.79
C HIS A 119 -5.44 4.84 12.36
N ALA A 120 -6.35 4.66 13.32
CA ALA A 120 -7.68 4.08 13.08
C ALA A 120 -8.51 4.82 12.01
N ASP A 121 -8.52 6.15 12.01
CA ASP A 121 -9.33 6.94 11.07
C ASP A 121 -8.75 6.95 9.66
N LEU A 122 -7.42 7.09 9.50
CA LEU A 122 -6.76 7.05 8.20
C LEU A 122 -6.77 5.63 7.62
N ASP A 123 -6.54 4.59 8.45
CA ASP A 123 -6.69 3.19 8.03
C ASP A 123 -8.12 2.93 7.51
N ARG A 124 -9.14 3.36 8.26
CA ARG A 124 -10.55 3.21 7.85
C ARG A 124 -10.84 3.89 6.53
N LEU A 125 -10.32 5.10 6.35
CA LEU A 125 -10.46 5.87 5.11
C LEU A 125 -9.92 5.10 3.90
N ALA A 126 -8.72 4.52 4.03
CA ALA A 126 -8.09 3.71 3.01
C ALA A 126 -8.89 2.40 2.75
N LEU A 127 -9.30 1.71 3.82
CA LEU A 127 -10.05 0.46 3.72
C LEU A 127 -11.40 0.66 3.01
N GLN A 128 -12.10 1.76 3.29
CA GLN A 128 -13.38 2.09 2.64
C GLN A 128 -13.23 2.41 1.15
N ALA A 129 -12.07 2.93 0.75
CA ALA A 129 -11.77 3.23 -0.65
C ALA A 129 -11.30 2.00 -1.44
N ALA A 130 -10.81 0.95 -0.79
CA ALA A 130 -10.10 -0.14 -1.43
C ALA A 130 -11.01 -1.14 -2.17
N ASP A 131 -10.58 -1.55 -3.37
CA ASP A 131 -11.06 -2.77 -4.04
C ASP A 131 -10.23 -3.99 -3.56
N VAL A 132 -8.95 -3.76 -3.20
CA VAL A 132 -8.03 -4.77 -2.68
C VAL A 132 -7.32 -4.25 -1.44
N VAL A 133 -7.21 -5.08 -0.41
CA VAL A 133 -6.47 -4.80 0.82
C VAL A 133 -5.30 -5.77 0.96
N LEU A 134 -4.10 -5.22 1.05
CA LEU A 134 -2.87 -5.94 1.35
C LEU A 134 -2.48 -5.70 2.80
N ALA A 135 -2.70 -6.69 3.65
CA ALA A 135 -2.35 -6.62 5.07
C ALA A 135 -0.89 -7.02 5.28
N ALA A 136 0.00 -6.03 5.38
CA ALA A 136 1.45 -6.24 5.50
C ALA A 136 1.87 -6.53 6.95
N CYS A 137 2.64 -7.59 7.15
CA CYS A 137 3.22 -7.94 8.43
C CYS A 137 4.54 -8.71 8.28
N GLU A 138 5.32 -8.76 9.36
CA GLU A 138 6.45 -9.69 9.49
C GLU A 138 5.98 -11.03 10.07
N ALA A 139 6.73 -12.12 9.81
CA ALA A 139 6.43 -13.48 10.26
C ALA A 139 6.68 -13.67 11.76
N HIS A 140 6.06 -12.86 12.60
CA HIS A 140 6.10 -13.00 14.05
C HIS A 140 4.72 -12.75 14.68
N ARG A 141 4.51 -13.25 15.88
CA ARG A 141 3.21 -13.28 16.57
C ARG A 141 2.46 -11.93 16.57
N LEU A 142 3.15 -10.84 16.91
CA LEU A 142 2.51 -9.51 16.99
C LEU A 142 2.17 -8.93 15.62
N GLY A 143 3.04 -9.17 14.61
CA GLY A 143 2.78 -8.76 13.23
C GLY A 143 1.53 -9.44 12.67
N ILE A 144 1.46 -10.76 12.83
CA ILE A 144 0.33 -11.58 12.39
C ILE A 144 -0.97 -11.18 13.10
N ALA A 145 -0.93 -10.97 14.43
CA ALA A 145 -2.10 -10.50 15.18
C ALA A 145 -2.57 -9.12 14.72
N GLY A 146 -1.65 -8.22 14.36
CA GLY A 146 -1.97 -6.91 13.79
C GLY A 146 -2.66 -7.02 12.43
N ALA A 147 -2.16 -7.87 11.55
CA ALA A 147 -2.76 -8.13 10.24
C ALA A 147 -4.15 -8.78 10.36
N ALA A 148 -4.34 -9.70 11.31
CA ALA A 148 -5.64 -10.32 11.59
C ALA A 148 -6.70 -9.25 11.93
N ARG A 149 -6.37 -8.27 12.75
CA ARG A 149 -7.28 -7.16 13.10
C ARG A 149 -7.68 -6.34 11.89
N VAL A 150 -6.72 -5.99 11.02
CA VAL A 150 -7.01 -5.29 9.76
C VAL A 150 -7.98 -6.09 8.91
N LEU A 151 -7.75 -7.39 8.75
CA LEU A 151 -8.62 -8.27 7.97
C LEU A 151 -10.02 -8.39 8.57
N ASP A 152 -10.14 -8.39 9.90
CA ASP A 152 -11.43 -8.38 10.59
C ASP A 152 -12.22 -7.08 10.33
N GLU A 153 -11.57 -5.94 10.29
CA GLU A 153 -12.19 -4.64 9.98
C GLU A 153 -12.80 -4.63 8.57
N THR A 154 -12.20 -5.34 7.61
CA THR A 154 -12.74 -5.42 6.23
C THR A 154 -14.05 -6.20 6.13
N LYS A 155 -14.38 -7.06 7.08
CA LYS A 155 -15.59 -7.90 7.04
C LYS A 155 -16.88 -7.08 7.07
N GLY A 156 -16.84 -5.91 7.69
CA GLY A 156 -18.00 -4.98 7.79
C GLY A 156 -18.18 -4.07 6.58
N LEU A 157 -17.22 -4.01 5.67
CA LEU A 157 -17.27 -3.09 4.52
C LEU A 157 -18.20 -3.60 3.41
N ARG A 158 -18.81 -2.65 2.69
CA ARG A 158 -19.67 -2.92 1.53
C ARG A 158 -19.38 -1.91 0.41
N PRO A 159 -18.94 -2.34 -0.80
CA PRO A 159 -18.57 -3.72 -1.12
C PRO A 159 -17.38 -4.19 -0.28
N ARG A 160 -17.30 -5.48 -0.03
CA ARG A 160 -16.16 -6.04 0.70
C ARG A 160 -14.93 -6.10 -0.21
N PRO A 161 -13.80 -5.51 0.18
CA PRO A 161 -12.57 -5.60 -0.60
C PRO A 161 -12.03 -7.03 -0.62
N ARG A 162 -11.30 -7.38 -1.66
CA ARG A 162 -10.50 -8.60 -1.68
C ARG A 162 -9.28 -8.41 -0.79
N CYS A 163 -8.90 -9.44 -0.05
CA CYS A 163 -7.84 -9.34 0.94
C CYS A 163 -6.76 -10.40 0.71
N ALA A 164 -5.51 -10.00 0.92
CA ALA A 164 -4.38 -10.92 1.07
C ALA A 164 -3.52 -10.50 2.27
N LEU A 165 -2.90 -11.49 2.88
CA LEU A 165 -1.82 -11.28 3.83
C LEU A 165 -0.51 -11.17 3.05
N VAL A 166 0.31 -10.17 3.34
CA VAL A 166 1.63 -10.01 2.75
C VAL A 166 2.68 -10.13 3.85
N LEU A 167 3.42 -11.24 3.84
CA LEU A 167 4.58 -11.40 4.69
C LEU A 167 5.75 -10.64 4.08
N SER A 168 6.25 -9.65 4.81
CA SER A 168 7.37 -8.81 4.38
C SER A 168 8.66 -9.20 5.08
N ARG A 169 9.79 -8.86 4.42
CA ARG A 169 11.15 -9.07 4.95
C ARG A 169 11.45 -10.52 5.31
N VAL A 170 10.89 -11.45 4.56
CA VAL A 170 11.10 -12.88 4.75
C VAL A 170 12.56 -13.25 4.47
N ASP A 171 13.16 -14.00 5.37
CA ASP A 171 14.50 -14.57 5.24
C ASP A 171 14.41 -16.11 5.31
N ASP A 172 14.60 -16.78 4.18
CA ASP A 172 14.51 -18.24 4.09
C ASP A 172 15.50 -18.99 4.96
N ARG A 173 16.54 -18.32 5.45
CA ARG A 173 17.48 -18.90 6.42
C ARG A 173 16.84 -19.11 7.78
N ARG A 174 15.75 -18.38 8.08
CA ARG A 174 15.00 -18.50 9.33
C ARG A 174 13.89 -19.52 9.16
N GLY A 175 13.89 -20.56 9.99
CA GLY A 175 12.90 -21.64 9.92
C GLY A 175 11.46 -21.15 10.08
N LEU A 176 11.23 -20.15 10.95
CA LEU A 176 9.91 -19.58 11.15
C LEU A 176 9.41 -18.86 9.87
N ASP A 177 10.25 -18.02 9.24
CA ASP A 177 9.89 -17.27 8.05
C ASP A 177 9.54 -18.21 6.88
N ARG A 178 10.30 -19.31 6.76
CA ARG A 178 10.08 -20.32 5.72
C ARG A 178 8.78 -21.11 5.90
N ALA A 179 8.38 -21.39 7.14
CA ALA A 179 7.16 -22.13 7.44
C ALA A 179 5.89 -21.25 7.51
N ALA A 180 6.06 -19.94 7.73
CA ALA A 180 4.95 -19.04 7.98
C ALA A 180 3.92 -18.97 6.85
N PRO A 181 4.28 -18.93 5.54
CA PRO A 181 3.29 -18.82 4.47
C PRO A 181 2.25 -19.93 4.51
N ASP A 182 2.66 -21.19 4.60
CA ASP A 182 1.77 -22.35 4.59
C ASP A 182 0.90 -22.41 5.85
N LEU A 183 1.51 -22.16 7.02
CA LEU A 183 0.80 -22.15 8.29
C LEU A 183 -0.30 -21.06 8.32
N LEU A 184 0.01 -19.88 7.79
CA LEU A 184 -0.92 -18.75 7.79
C LEU A 184 -2.00 -18.90 6.72
N ALA A 185 -1.68 -19.46 5.56
CA ALA A 185 -2.68 -19.74 4.53
C ALA A 185 -3.77 -20.68 5.06
N GLY A 186 -3.39 -21.72 5.80
CA GLY A 186 -4.32 -22.62 6.46
C GLY A 186 -5.13 -21.95 7.59
N ALA A 187 -4.50 -21.08 8.38
CA ALA A 187 -5.14 -20.45 9.54
C ALA A 187 -6.13 -19.34 9.15
N PHE A 188 -5.84 -18.56 8.09
CA PHE A 188 -6.65 -17.40 7.70
C PHE A 188 -7.66 -17.69 6.59
N ALA A 189 -7.53 -18.82 5.88
CA ALA A 189 -8.29 -19.13 4.66
C ALA A 189 -8.21 -17.98 3.63
N LEU A 190 -7.07 -17.33 3.53
CA LEU A 190 -6.76 -16.19 2.65
C LEU A 190 -5.42 -16.43 1.93
N PRO A 191 -5.23 -15.85 0.75
CA PRO A 191 -3.93 -15.84 0.10
C PRO A 191 -2.85 -15.22 0.99
N VAL A 192 -1.72 -15.90 1.11
CA VAL A 192 -0.51 -15.40 1.77
C VAL A 192 0.55 -15.20 0.70
N LEU A 193 0.98 -13.96 0.54
CA LEU A 193 1.98 -13.52 -0.41
C LEU A 193 3.26 -13.19 0.36
N THR A 194 4.41 -13.28 -0.28
CA THR A 194 5.69 -13.12 0.40
C THR A 194 6.55 -12.09 -0.32
N ILE A 195 7.14 -11.19 0.43
CA ILE A 195 8.20 -10.27 -0.03
C ILE A 195 9.45 -10.56 0.79
N HIS A 196 10.48 -11.05 0.12
CA HIS A 196 11.74 -11.37 0.77
C HIS A 196 12.54 -10.11 1.13
N GLN A 197 13.41 -10.26 2.13
CA GLN A 197 14.37 -9.22 2.45
C GLN A 197 15.34 -9.03 1.27
N ASP A 198 15.45 -7.79 0.78
CA ASP A 198 16.25 -7.44 -0.39
C ASP A 198 17.03 -6.15 -0.13
N ALA A 199 18.34 -6.22 -0.26
CA ALA A 199 19.22 -5.07 -0.03
C ALA A 199 19.08 -4.00 -1.13
N ALA A 200 18.82 -4.40 -2.38
CA ALA A 200 18.64 -3.46 -3.48
C ALA A 200 17.36 -2.63 -3.31
N LEU A 201 16.28 -3.26 -2.83
CA LEU A 201 15.04 -2.56 -2.48
C LEU A 201 15.31 -1.53 -1.35
N ALA A 202 16.01 -1.94 -0.29
CA ALA A 202 16.33 -1.05 0.82
C ALA A 202 17.23 0.12 0.40
N LEU A 203 18.22 -0.12 -0.46
CA LEU A 203 19.11 0.93 -1.00
C LEU A 203 18.32 1.92 -1.87
N ALA A 204 17.45 1.45 -2.75
CA ALA A 204 16.64 2.32 -3.61
C ALA A 204 15.76 3.27 -2.79
N LEU A 205 15.09 2.76 -1.75
CA LEU A 205 14.27 3.57 -0.85
C LEU A 205 15.08 4.62 -0.09
N ASN A 206 16.32 4.29 0.30
CA ASN A 206 17.21 5.24 0.97
C ASN A 206 17.85 6.26 0.01
N ALA A 207 17.99 5.91 -1.27
CA ALA A 207 18.55 6.80 -2.29
C ALA A 207 17.53 7.79 -2.86
N GLY A 208 16.26 7.68 -2.50
CA GLY A 208 15.21 8.59 -2.97
C GLY A 208 14.70 8.23 -4.37
N GLY A 209 14.36 6.96 -4.61
CA GLY A 209 13.88 6.52 -5.91
C GLY A 209 12.95 5.31 -5.87
N LEU A 210 12.38 4.99 -7.02
CA LEU A 210 11.56 3.80 -7.19
C LEU A 210 12.40 2.51 -7.12
N PRO A 211 11.88 1.44 -6.55
CA PRO A 211 12.54 0.14 -6.49
C PRO A 211 12.98 -0.38 -7.87
N PRO A 212 14.11 -1.13 -7.95
CA PRO A 212 14.63 -1.66 -9.20
C PRO A 212 13.66 -2.69 -9.83
N ALA A 213 13.80 -2.88 -11.15
CA ALA A 213 13.00 -3.84 -11.92
C ALA A 213 13.51 -5.30 -11.82
N SER A 214 14.63 -5.52 -11.13
CA SER A 214 15.27 -6.83 -11.03
C SER A 214 15.64 -7.15 -9.58
N GLY A 215 15.90 -8.42 -9.32
CA GLY A 215 16.20 -8.91 -7.97
C GLY A 215 15.05 -9.72 -7.38
N ARG A 216 15.27 -10.24 -6.18
CA ARG A 216 14.30 -11.12 -5.53
C ARG A 216 13.01 -10.39 -5.17
N ALA A 217 13.12 -9.21 -4.58
CA ALA A 217 11.94 -8.41 -4.25
C ALA A 217 11.14 -8.00 -5.48
N ALA A 218 11.79 -7.75 -6.62
CA ALA A 218 11.08 -7.44 -7.88
C ALA A 218 10.24 -8.64 -8.36
N ALA A 219 10.76 -9.86 -8.29
CA ALA A 219 10.02 -11.07 -8.64
C ALA A 219 8.85 -11.33 -7.66
N ASP A 220 9.05 -11.07 -6.37
CA ASP A 220 7.99 -11.17 -5.37
C ASP A 220 6.87 -10.14 -5.62
N LEU A 221 7.23 -8.91 -5.95
CA LEU A 221 6.28 -7.84 -6.29
C LEU A 221 5.49 -8.17 -7.57
N GLU A 222 6.12 -8.77 -8.57
CA GLU A 222 5.45 -9.31 -9.75
C GLU A 222 4.43 -10.38 -9.39
N ALA A 223 4.76 -11.30 -8.47
CA ALA A 223 3.84 -12.32 -7.98
C ALA A 223 2.64 -11.71 -7.23
N VAL A 224 2.87 -10.66 -6.42
CA VAL A 224 1.80 -9.91 -5.74
C VAL A 224 0.91 -9.22 -6.76
N ALA A 225 1.47 -8.52 -7.74
CA ALA A 225 0.73 -7.86 -8.81
C ALA A 225 -0.08 -8.87 -9.63
N ALA A 226 0.51 -9.99 -10.01
CA ALA A 226 -0.18 -11.07 -10.71
C ALA A 226 -1.36 -11.65 -9.90
N TRP A 227 -1.26 -11.71 -8.58
CA TRP A 227 -2.41 -12.07 -7.73
C TRP A 227 -3.50 -10.98 -7.76
N ILE A 228 -3.13 -9.72 -7.68
CA ILE A 228 -4.06 -8.59 -7.77
C ILE A 228 -4.80 -8.63 -9.12
N ASP A 229 -4.12 -8.89 -10.22
CA ASP A 229 -4.65 -8.82 -11.58
C ASP A 229 -5.53 -10.03 -11.99
N ARG A 230 -5.23 -11.24 -11.50
CA ARG A 230 -5.92 -12.48 -11.91
C ARG A 230 -7.42 -12.55 -11.59
N THR A 231 -7.97 -11.63 -10.85
CA THR A 231 -9.31 -11.74 -10.27
C THR A 231 -10.34 -10.83 -10.90
N GLU A 232 -10.02 -10.13 -11.97
CA GLU A 232 -11.02 -9.40 -12.75
C GLU A 232 -11.87 -10.30 -13.67
N GLY A 233 -11.56 -11.60 -13.74
CA GLY A 233 -12.19 -12.54 -14.68
C GLY A 233 -13.28 -13.46 -14.15
N LYS A 234 -13.53 -13.52 -12.82
CA LYS A 234 -14.59 -14.39 -12.27
C LYS A 234 -15.29 -13.69 -11.11
N GLY A 235 -16.45 -13.11 -11.42
CA GLY A 235 -17.43 -12.86 -10.38
C GLY A 235 -17.70 -14.17 -9.64
N THR A 236 -17.36 -14.20 -8.35
CA THR A 236 -17.75 -15.31 -7.48
C THR A 236 -19.26 -15.23 -7.26
N PRO A 237 -19.99 -16.36 -7.36
CA PRO A 237 -21.42 -16.42 -7.14
C PRO A 237 -21.84 -16.00 -5.75
#